data_e45003e53ee288571ea5a26dc7950c66
#
_entry.id   e45003e53ee288571ea5a26dc7950c66
#
_cell.length_a   1.000
_cell.length_b   1.000
_cell.length_c   1.000
_cell.angle_alpha   90.00
_cell.angle_beta   90.00
_cell.angle_gamma   90.00
#
_symmetry.space_group_name_H-M   'P 1'
#
loop_
_entity.id
_entity.type
_entity.pdbx_description
1 polymer ?
#
loop_
_entity_poly.entity_id
_entity_poly.type
_entity_poly.pdbx_seq_one_letter_code
_entity_poly.pdbx_strand_id
1 'polypeptide(L)'
;MTPAITLGESGDHVLQVTDYLNRLALLKEASATFDESVCHAVKTFQQNRGLSVTGIVDAITLRSLEEAKWKLGDRTLFIAAPLMRGDDVAHLQSQLSEMGFNCGRVDGIYGAATENAVKEFQNSVGVTVDGRCGPATIISLMRLKKIVSGGTPVALREEVRRADRGPALANKIVVIDPAQSAEILDLATRLEGRLIALGVSVFLTTNSATQPNEHERIEIANKANPDLIISLQQDHYPNKTAHGVATYYYGSDSHGVHSIVGERFAALVQREICARTDLLNARTHAKTWDFLRLTKAPAVRIDCGYATNPGDAKRLADPEFRETLVEALMIAIQRLYLSAENDAKTGTMRVADLRSAGLRS
;
A
#
# COMPACT_ATOMS: atom_id res chain seq x y z
N MET A 1 -17.68 -6.11 -19.18
CA MET A 1 -17.15 -4.95 -18.45
C MET A 1 -18.34 -4.20 -17.89
N THR A 2 -18.41 -4.03 -16.57
CA THR A 2 -19.45 -3.21 -15.95
C THR A 2 -19.25 -1.77 -16.42
N PRO A 3 -20.25 -1.08 -17.00
CA PRO A 3 -20.10 0.31 -17.40
C PRO A 3 -19.77 1.17 -16.18
N ALA A 4 -18.95 2.20 -16.36
CA ALA A 4 -18.66 3.16 -15.31
C ALA A 4 -19.92 4.01 -15.05
N ILE A 5 -20.23 4.27 -13.76
CA ILE A 5 -21.39 5.08 -13.36
C ILE A 5 -20.92 6.53 -13.17
N THR A 6 -21.62 7.45 -13.81
CA THR A 6 -21.25 8.87 -13.87
C THR A 6 -22.39 9.81 -13.47
N LEU A 7 -22.04 11.09 -13.27
CA LEU A 7 -23.00 12.14 -12.95
C LEU A 7 -24.16 12.18 -13.95
N GLY A 8 -25.40 12.25 -13.46
CA GLY A 8 -26.63 12.29 -14.23
C GLY A 8 -27.25 10.93 -14.51
N GLU A 9 -26.56 9.82 -14.23
CA GLU A 9 -27.14 8.48 -14.36
C GLU A 9 -28.17 8.19 -13.27
N SER A 10 -29.10 7.28 -13.57
CA SER A 10 -30.16 6.86 -12.65
C SER A 10 -30.50 5.39 -12.84
N GLY A 11 -30.94 4.76 -11.76
CA GLY A 11 -31.40 3.36 -11.78
C GLY A 11 -30.90 2.54 -10.60
N ASP A 12 -31.20 1.23 -10.63
CA ASP A 12 -30.89 0.32 -9.53
C ASP A 12 -29.38 0.19 -9.25
N HIS A 13 -28.53 0.29 -10.28
CA HIS A 13 -27.09 0.28 -10.14
C HIS A 13 -26.56 1.50 -9.37
N VAL A 14 -27.21 2.68 -9.55
CA VAL A 14 -26.92 3.91 -8.80
C VAL A 14 -27.39 3.75 -7.35
N LEU A 15 -28.62 3.23 -7.16
CA LEU A 15 -29.16 2.97 -5.84
C LEU A 15 -28.26 2.03 -5.03
N GLN A 16 -27.70 1.00 -5.66
CA GLN A 16 -26.76 0.09 -5.00
C GLN A 16 -25.48 0.80 -4.54
N VAL A 17 -24.90 1.66 -5.36
CA VAL A 17 -23.70 2.44 -5.02
C VAL A 17 -24.00 3.42 -3.88
N THR A 18 -25.14 4.11 -3.95
CA THR A 18 -25.52 5.08 -2.91
C THR A 18 -25.88 4.40 -1.59
N ASP A 19 -26.43 3.18 -1.60
CA ASP A 19 -26.60 2.35 -0.40
C ASP A 19 -25.24 2.02 0.24
N TYR A 20 -24.23 1.67 -0.55
CA TYR A 20 -22.88 1.42 -0.02
C TYR A 20 -22.27 2.68 0.61
N LEU A 21 -22.40 3.83 -0.07
CA LEU A 21 -21.90 5.11 0.47
C LEU A 21 -22.66 5.55 1.73
N ASN A 22 -23.96 5.27 1.81
CA ASN A 22 -24.76 5.53 3.00
C ASN A 22 -24.32 4.65 4.18
N ARG A 23 -24.10 3.36 3.97
CA ARG A 23 -23.57 2.43 5.00
C ARG A 23 -22.18 2.87 5.51
N LEU A 24 -21.40 3.53 4.67
CA LEU A 24 -20.10 4.10 5.02
C LEU A 24 -20.19 5.49 5.66
N ALA A 25 -21.42 6.00 5.87
CA ALA A 25 -21.70 7.35 6.38
C ALA A 25 -21.10 8.48 5.52
N LEU A 26 -20.87 8.23 4.24
CA LEU A 26 -20.40 9.21 3.27
C LEU A 26 -21.56 9.92 2.55
N LEU A 27 -22.76 9.34 2.63
CA LEU A 27 -24.01 9.89 2.10
C LEU A 27 -25.10 9.76 3.18
N LYS A 28 -25.98 10.76 3.30
CA LYS A 28 -27.04 10.75 4.32
C LYS A 28 -28.16 9.77 3.99
N GLU A 29 -28.53 9.69 2.70
CA GLU A 29 -29.62 8.84 2.20
C GLU A 29 -29.22 8.22 0.88
N ALA A 30 -29.66 6.99 0.62
CA ALA A 30 -29.48 6.35 -0.67
C ALA A 30 -30.43 6.98 -1.71
N SER A 31 -29.95 7.14 -2.92
CA SER A 31 -30.68 7.75 -4.03
C SER A 31 -30.51 6.90 -5.30
N ALA A 32 -31.55 6.82 -6.11
CA ALA A 32 -31.45 6.19 -7.42
C ALA A 32 -30.87 7.13 -8.50
N THR A 33 -30.49 8.36 -8.15
CA THR A 33 -29.91 9.35 -9.07
C THR A 33 -28.50 9.71 -8.63
N PHE A 34 -27.55 9.68 -9.56
CA PHE A 34 -26.16 10.08 -9.36
C PHE A 34 -26.04 11.60 -9.54
N ASP A 35 -26.28 12.33 -8.48
CA ASP A 35 -26.19 13.79 -8.44
C ASP A 35 -24.80 14.27 -7.95
N GLU A 36 -24.64 15.59 -7.80
CA GLU A 36 -23.39 16.20 -7.33
C GLU A 36 -23.01 15.75 -5.91
N SER A 37 -24.00 15.47 -5.04
CA SER A 37 -23.75 15.01 -3.68
C SER A 37 -23.17 13.60 -3.68
N VAL A 38 -23.69 12.73 -4.54
CA VAL A 38 -23.17 11.37 -4.76
C VAL A 38 -21.77 11.44 -5.36
N CYS A 39 -21.54 12.28 -6.37
CA CYS A 39 -20.23 12.51 -6.97
C CYS A 39 -19.20 12.95 -5.91
N HIS A 40 -19.56 13.85 -5.02
CA HIS A 40 -18.70 14.29 -3.92
C HIS A 40 -18.41 13.16 -2.92
N ALA A 41 -19.41 12.35 -2.56
CA ALA A 41 -19.25 11.20 -1.69
C ALA A 41 -18.33 10.15 -2.31
N VAL A 42 -18.45 9.89 -3.63
CA VAL A 42 -17.55 9.01 -4.38
C VAL A 42 -16.11 9.53 -4.36
N LYS A 43 -15.89 10.82 -4.61
CA LYS A 43 -14.55 11.44 -4.52
C LYS A 43 -13.95 11.29 -3.13
N THR A 44 -14.74 11.53 -2.10
CA THR A 44 -14.31 11.33 -0.69
C THR A 44 -13.95 9.88 -0.42
N PHE A 45 -14.76 8.93 -0.89
CA PHE A 45 -14.46 7.51 -0.77
C PHE A 45 -13.17 7.14 -1.51
N GLN A 46 -13.03 7.58 -2.76
CA GLN A 46 -11.83 7.35 -3.57
C GLN A 46 -10.58 7.90 -2.86
N GLN A 47 -10.66 9.11 -2.33
CA GLN A 47 -9.57 9.73 -1.59
C GLN A 47 -9.21 8.92 -0.34
N ASN A 48 -10.20 8.50 0.46
CA ASN A 48 -9.99 7.70 1.67
C ASN A 48 -9.38 6.33 1.37
N ARG A 49 -9.66 5.78 0.16
CA ARG A 49 -9.15 4.47 -0.28
C ARG A 49 -7.87 4.55 -1.12
N GLY A 50 -7.35 5.77 -1.35
CA GLY A 50 -6.19 6.00 -2.21
C GLY A 50 -6.45 5.52 -3.65
N LEU A 51 -7.68 5.68 -4.12
CA LEU A 51 -8.04 5.47 -5.52
C LEU A 51 -7.91 6.80 -6.26
N SER A 52 -7.84 6.76 -7.59
CA SER A 52 -7.89 7.97 -8.40
C SER A 52 -9.19 8.72 -8.15
N VAL A 53 -9.08 10.00 -7.72
CA VAL A 53 -10.22 10.82 -7.30
C VAL A 53 -10.91 11.43 -8.52
N THR A 54 -11.77 10.65 -9.18
CA THR A 54 -12.46 11.05 -10.40
C THR A 54 -13.93 11.44 -10.18
N GLY A 55 -14.54 10.91 -9.11
CA GLY A 55 -15.98 11.01 -8.90
C GLY A 55 -16.78 10.05 -9.80
N ILE A 56 -16.11 9.14 -10.52
CA ILE A 56 -16.72 8.13 -11.38
C ILE A 56 -16.61 6.78 -10.67
N VAL A 57 -17.69 5.99 -10.67
CA VAL A 57 -17.66 4.62 -10.13
C VAL A 57 -17.29 3.66 -11.25
N ASP A 58 -16.01 3.41 -11.41
CA ASP A 58 -15.46 2.40 -12.27
C ASP A 58 -15.44 1.02 -11.58
N ALA A 59 -14.97 -0.02 -12.29
CA ALA A 59 -14.90 -1.37 -11.75
C ALA A 59 -14.03 -1.49 -10.49
N ILE A 60 -12.98 -0.67 -10.38
CA ILE A 60 -12.07 -0.66 -9.22
C ILE A 60 -12.78 0.00 -8.03
N THR A 61 -13.39 1.16 -8.25
CA THR A 61 -14.17 1.88 -7.23
C THR A 61 -15.34 1.05 -6.74
N LEU A 62 -16.09 0.40 -7.65
CA LEU A 62 -17.23 -0.46 -7.30
C LEU A 62 -16.78 -1.63 -6.43
N ARG A 63 -15.72 -2.34 -6.83
CA ARG A 63 -15.17 -3.44 -6.02
C ARG A 63 -14.73 -2.97 -4.63
N SER A 64 -14.07 -1.82 -4.55
CA SER A 64 -13.64 -1.26 -3.27
C SER A 64 -14.83 -0.89 -2.37
N LEU A 65 -15.93 -0.38 -2.95
CA LEU A 65 -17.19 -0.13 -2.23
C LEU A 65 -17.84 -1.43 -1.74
N GLU A 66 -17.83 -2.48 -2.58
CA GLU A 66 -18.34 -3.80 -2.21
C GLU A 66 -17.55 -4.44 -1.06
N GLU A 67 -16.24 -4.26 -1.02
CA GLU A 67 -15.39 -4.73 0.08
C GLU A 67 -15.62 -3.92 1.35
N ALA A 68 -15.80 -2.62 1.22
CA ALA A 68 -15.97 -1.68 2.34
C ALA A 68 -17.32 -1.76 3.06
N LYS A 69 -18.35 -2.23 2.39
CA LYS A 69 -19.72 -2.28 2.95
C LYS A 69 -19.90 -3.23 4.14
N TRP A 70 -18.98 -4.21 4.29
CA TRP A 70 -19.09 -5.24 5.29
C TRP A 70 -18.35 -4.87 6.58
N LYS A 71 -19.04 -4.99 7.71
CA LYS A 71 -18.45 -4.89 9.04
C LYS A 71 -18.32 -6.26 9.66
N LEU A 72 -17.32 -6.47 10.52
CA LEU A 72 -17.15 -7.73 11.24
C LEU A 72 -18.40 -8.01 12.09
N GLY A 73 -19.09 -9.09 11.76
CA GLY A 73 -20.37 -9.48 12.36
C GLY A 73 -21.57 -9.44 11.42
N ASP A 74 -21.48 -8.74 10.28
CA ASP A 74 -22.57 -8.66 9.30
C ASP A 74 -22.81 -10.00 8.60
N ARG A 75 -21.78 -10.82 8.49
CA ARG A 75 -21.84 -12.15 7.87
C ARG A 75 -20.87 -13.12 8.53
N THR A 76 -21.14 -14.43 8.41
CA THR A 76 -20.19 -15.47 8.82
C THR A 76 -19.06 -15.57 7.79
N LEU A 77 -17.81 -15.48 8.26
CA LEU A 77 -16.62 -15.56 7.39
C LEU A 77 -16.08 -17.00 7.39
N PHE A 78 -15.76 -17.50 6.20
CA PHE A 78 -15.21 -18.85 5.98
C PHE A 78 -14.55 -18.95 4.60
N ILE A 79 -13.82 -20.02 4.33
CA ILE A 79 -13.30 -20.29 2.98
C ILE A 79 -14.48 -20.59 2.03
N ALA A 80 -14.63 -19.78 1.00
CA ALA A 80 -15.63 -19.90 -0.05
C ALA A 80 -14.95 -19.89 -1.44
N ALA A 81 -15.68 -20.24 -2.46
CA ALA A 81 -15.24 -20.10 -3.85
C ALA A 81 -16.25 -19.19 -4.61
N PRO A 82 -15.84 -17.96 -5.03
CA PRO A 82 -14.55 -17.32 -4.79
C PRO A 82 -14.30 -16.98 -3.31
N LEU A 83 -13.03 -16.74 -2.93
CA LEU A 83 -12.67 -16.38 -1.55
C LEU A 83 -13.40 -15.13 -1.09
N MET A 84 -13.88 -15.15 0.16
CA MET A 84 -14.53 -13.99 0.77
C MET A 84 -13.50 -12.86 0.94
N ARG A 85 -13.93 -11.65 0.58
CA ARG A 85 -13.13 -10.43 0.67
C ARG A 85 -13.94 -9.33 1.35
N GLY A 86 -13.25 -8.44 2.06
CA GLY A 86 -13.86 -7.26 2.65
C GLY A 86 -13.11 -6.73 3.86
N ASP A 87 -13.55 -5.55 4.30
CA ASP A 87 -13.03 -4.90 5.50
C ASP A 87 -13.32 -5.71 6.77
N ASP A 88 -14.41 -6.48 6.77
CA ASP A 88 -14.74 -7.40 7.83
C ASP A 88 -13.70 -8.50 8.00
N VAL A 89 -13.17 -9.04 6.89
CA VAL A 89 -12.09 -10.02 6.91
C VAL A 89 -10.78 -9.37 7.39
N ALA A 90 -10.45 -8.19 6.88
CA ALA A 90 -9.26 -7.45 7.32
C ALA A 90 -9.31 -7.14 8.83
N HIS A 91 -10.49 -6.75 9.33
CA HIS A 91 -10.69 -6.49 10.75
C HIS A 91 -10.52 -7.76 11.60
N LEU A 92 -11.06 -8.91 11.15
CA LEU A 92 -10.83 -10.20 11.80
C LEU A 92 -9.35 -10.55 11.88
N GLN A 93 -8.64 -10.45 10.74
CA GLN A 93 -7.22 -10.73 10.64
C GLN A 93 -6.39 -9.83 11.58
N SER A 94 -6.72 -8.53 11.64
CA SER A 94 -6.08 -7.60 12.57
C SER A 94 -6.25 -8.05 14.02
N GLN A 95 -7.47 -8.36 14.43
CA GLN A 95 -7.74 -8.78 15.80
C GLN A 95 -7.04 -10.10 16.16
N LEU A 96 -7.03 -11.07 15.25
CA LEU A 96 -6.33 -12.34 15.46
C LEU A 96 -4.81 -12.11 15.57
N SER A 97 -4.23 -11.27 14.72
CA SER A 97 -2.82 -10.90 14.79
C SER A 97 -2.45 -10.20 16.08
N GLU A 98 -3.27 -9.25 16.55
CA GLU A 98 -3.07 -8.54 17.83
C GLU A 98 -3.06 -9.50 19.02
N MET A 99 -3.84 -10.60 18.94
CA MET A 99 -3.88 -11.65 19.95
C MET A 99 -2.82 -12.73 19.77
N GLY A 100 -1.95 -12.61 18.78
CA GLY A 100 -0.81 -13.53 18.52
C GLY A 100 -1.14 -14.72 17.62
N PHE A 101 -2.33 -14.81 17.04
CA PHE A 101 -2.69 -15.87 16.09
C PHE A 101 -2.18 -15.53 14.68
N ASN A 102 -1.48 -16.47 14.04
CA ASN A 102 -0.83 -16.22 12.77
C ASN A 102 -1.81 -16.40 11.59
N CYS A 103 -2.50 -15.33 11.23
CA CYS A 103 -3.36 -15.28 10.04
C CYS A 103 -2.62 -14.86 8.75
N GLY A 104 -1.29 -14.82 8.77
CA GLY A 104 -0.51 -14.24 7.70
C GLY A 104 -0.50 -12.71 7.76
N ARG A 105 -0.64 -12.05 6.64
CA ARG A 105 -0.81 -10.58 6.57
C ARG A 105 -2.30 -10.24 6.57
N VAL A 106 -2.61 -9.06 7.10
CA VAL A 106 -3.97 -8.49 7.05
C VAL A 106 -4.23 -7.98 5.64
N ASP A 107 -4.93 -8.76 4.83
CA ASP A 107 -5.16 -8.50 3.40
C ASP A 107 -6.62 -8.41 3.00
N GLY A 108 -7.51 -8.65 3.97
CA GLY A 108 -8.95 -8.68 3.72
C GLY A 108 -9.43 -9.88 2.90
N ILE A 109 -8.62 -10.94 2.76
CA ILE A 109 -8.98 -12.17 2.03
C ILE A 109 -9.05 -13.35 3.00
N TYR A 110 -10.19 -14.01 3.07
CA TYR A 110 -10.36 -15.18 3.93
C TYR A 110 -9.75 -16.43 3.27
N GLY A 111 -8.43 -16.60 3.43
CA GLY A 111 -7.68 -17.72 2.91
C GLY A 111 -7.35 -18.77 3.98
N ALA A 112 -6.56 -19.79 3.58
CA ALA A 112 -6.19 -20.90 4.47
C ALA A 112 -5.45 -20.46 5.76
N ALA A 113 -4.60 -19.43 5.67
CA ALA A 113 -3.90 -18.89 6.84
C ALA A 113 -4.88 -18.26 7.84
N THR A 114 -5.89 -17.53 7.34
CA THR A 114 -6.94 -16.94 8.18
C THR A 114 -7.82 -18.03 8.81
N GLU A 115 -8.20 -19.06 8.06
CA GLU A 115 -8.95 -20.19 8.58
C GLU A 115 -8.21 -20.92 9.71
N ASN A 116 -6.92 -21.18 9.53
CA ASN A 116 -6.09 -21.83 10.55
C ASN A 116 -6.00 -20.96 11.81
N ALA A 117 -5.77 -19.65 11.68
CA ALA A 117 -5.74 -18.73 12.80
C ALA A 117 -7.09 -18.68 13.54
N VAL A 118 -8.22 -18.74 12.82
CA VAL A 118 -9.56 -18.84 13.43
C VAL A 118 -9.71 -20.16 14.20
N LYS A 119 -9.27 -21.30 13.64
CA LYS A 119 -9.29 -22.60 14.34
C LYS A 119 -8.45 -22.58 15.61
N GLU A 120 -7.24 -22.04 15.55
CA GLU A 120 -6.37 -21.89 16.73
C GLU A 120 -7.01 -21.00 17.79
N PHE A 121 -7.58 -19.87 17.39
CA PHE A 121 -8.34 -18.99 18.28
C PHE A 121 -9.53 -19.71 18.90
N GLN A 122 -10.38 -20.36 18.11
CA GLN A 122 -11.55 -21.11 18.58
C GLN A 122 -11.16 -22.18 19.63
N ASN A 123 -10.09 -22.90 19.36
CA ASN A 123 -9.55 -23.90 20.30
C ASN A 123 -9.09 -23.24 21.61
N SER A 124 -8.42 -22.08 21.52
CA SER A 124 -7.89 -21.38 22.72
C SER A 124 -9.01 -20.82 23.62
N VAL A 125 -10.17 -20.47 23.06
CA VAL A 125 -11.31 -19.91 23.80
C VAL A 125 -12.41 -20.94 24.11
N GLY A 126 -12.22 -22.19 23.68
CA GLY A 126 -13.14 -23.30 23.98
C GLY A 126 -14.49 -23.24 23.25
N VAL A 127 -14.52 -22.63 22.05
CA VAL A 127 -15.69 -22.69 21.16
C VAL A 127 -15.51 -23.76 20.09
N THR A 128 -16.57 -24.07 19.33
CA THR A 128 -16.51 -25.06 18.25
C THR A 128 -15.41 -24.69 17.25
N VAL A 129 -14.48 -25.64 17.00
CA VAL A 129 -13.34 -25.46 16.08
C VAL A 129 -13.77 -25.86 14.68
N ASP A 130 -14.40 -24.95 13.95
CA ASP A 130 -14.91 -25.17 12.59
C ASP A 130 -14.19 -24.31 11.53
N GLY A 131 -13.32 -23.40 11.95
CA GLY A 131 -12.66 -22.45 11.07
C GLY A 131 -13.61 -21.41 10.46
N ARG A 132 -14.78 -21.21 11.05
CA ARG A 132 -15.78 -20.21 10.59
C ARG A 132 -15.89 -19.10 11.64
N CYS A 133 -15.70 -17.86 11.22
CA CYS A 133 -15.93 -16.72 12.11
C CYS A 133 -17.41 -16.35 12.12
N GLY A 134 -18.20 -17.11 12.89
CA GLY A 134 -19.61 -16.87 13.16
C GLY A 134 -19.85 -16.13 14.48
N PRO A 135 -21.13 -15.97 14.91
CA PRO A 135 -21.50 -15.17 16.09
C PRO A 135 -20.76 -15.58 17.38
N ALA A 136 -20.59 -16.87 17.64
CA ALA A 136 -19.90 -17.35 18.85
C ALA A 136 -18.41 -16.93 18.85
N THR A 137 -17.74 -17.06 17.71
CA THR A 137 -16.35 -16.63 17.52
C THR A 137 -16.22 -15.12 17.68
N ILE A 138 -17.14 -14.33 17.10
CA ILE A 138 -17.15 -12.87 17.18
C ILE A 138 -17.35 -12.39 18.63
N ILE A 139 -18.28 -13.00 19.38
CA ILE A 139 -18.50 -12.66 20.79
C ILE A 139 -17.22 -12.90 21.60
N SER A 140 -16.53 -14.00 21.34
CA SER A 140 -15.27 -14.34 22.02
C SER A 140 -14.15 -13.36 21.65
N LEU A 141 -14.04 -12.96 20.38
CA LEU A 141 -13.10 -11.92 19.93
C LEU A 141 -13.34 -10.58 20.63
N MET A 142 -14.61 -10.14 20.71
CA MET A 142 -14.97 -8.88 21.35
C MET A 142 -14.69 -8.87 22.87
N ARG A 143 -14.84 -9.99 23.54
CA ARG A 143 -14.52 -10.12 24.97
C ARG A 143 -13.04 -9.98 25.26
N LEU A 144 -12.19 -10.57 24.41
CA LEU A 144 -10.73 -10.55 24.60
C LEU A 144 -10.07 -9.26 24.17
N LYS A 145 -10.64 -8.53 23.21
CA LYS A 145 -10.11 -7.22 22.75
C LYS A 145 -9.90 -6.21 23.89
N LYS A 146 -10.68 -6.30 24.98
CA LYS A 146 -10.54 -5.40 26.13
C LYS A 146 -9.31 -5.67 27.01
N ILE A 147 -8.56 -6.77 26.78
CA ILE A 147 -7.52 -7.26 27.68
C ILE A 147 -6.11 -7.16 27.09
N VAL A 148 -5.95 -7.08 25.76
CA VAL A 148 -4.65 -7.16 25.09
C VAL A 148 -4.33 -5.89 24.33
N SER A 149 -3.32 -5.15 24.78
CA SER A 149 -2.65 -4.09 24.03
C SER A 149 -1.18 -4.49 23.84
N GLY A 150 -0.84 -5.05 22.68
CA GLY A 150 0.52 -5.45 22.29
C GLY A 150 0.84 -5.03 20.86
N GLY A 151 2.15 -4.83 20.53
CA GLY A 151 2.60 -4.42 19.20
C GLY A 151 2.28 -5.46 18.12
N THR A 152 2.19 -5.01 16.86
CA THR A 152 1.86 -5.89 15.74
C THR A 152 3.04 -6.78 15.33
N PRO A 153 2.81 -8.05 14.90
CA PRO A 153 3.87 -8.95 14.44
C PRO A 153 4.69 -8.40 13.26
N VAL A 154 4.10 -7.52 12.44
CA VAL A 154 4.78 -6.84 11.33
C VAL A 154 5.82 -5.87 11.87
N ALA A 155 5.46 -5.03 12.82
CA ALA A 155 6.37 -4.07 13.45
C ALA A 155 7.56 -4.78 14.12
N LEU A 156 7.30 -5.88 14.84
CA LEU A 156 8.36 -6.66 15.50
C LEU A 156 9.34 -7.26 14.48
N ARG A 157 8.87 -7.79 13.35
CA ARG A 157 9.73 -8.34 12.29
C ARG A 157 10.61 -7.26 11.65
N GLU A 158 10.06 -6.06 11.43
CA GLU A 158 10.80 -4.93 10.88
C GLU A 158 11.86 -4.44 11.86
N GLU A 159 11.54 -4.42 13.15
CA GLU A 159 12.46 -4.00 14.21
C GLU A 159 13.64 -4.98 14.38
N VAL A 160 13.37 -6.29 14.38
CA VAL A 160 14.40 -7.34 14.41
C VAL A 160 15.34 -7.21 13.21
N ARG A 161 14.83 -7.06 11.98
CA ARG A 161 15.67 -6.86 10.79
C ARG A 161 16.54 -5.61 10.87
N ARG A 162 16.02 -4.53 11.44
CA ARG A 162 16.77 -3.29 11.62
C ARG A 162 17.92 -3.47 12.61
N ALA A 163 17.70 -4.23 13.67
CA ALA A 163 18.72 -4.54 14.67
C ALA A 163 19.86 -5.39 14.10
N ASP A 164 19.54 -6.38 13.26
CA ASP A 164 20.50 -7.35 12.74
C ASP A 164 21.55 -6.74 11.78
N ARG A 165 21.20 -5.71 11.01
CA ARG A 165 22.07 -5.13 9.96
C ARG A 165 22.64 -3.76 10.27
N GLY A 166 22.36 -3.20 11.44
CA GLY A 166 22.87 -1.91 11.87
C GLY A 166 22.40 -0.70 11.03
N PRO A 167 22.83 0.51 11.35
CA PRO A 167 22.37 1.75 10.71
C PRO A 167 23.09 2.11 9.40
N ALA A 168 24.25 1.49 9.09
CA ALA A 168 25.06 1.89 7.94
C ALA A 168 24.37 1.54 6.60
N LEU A 169 24.29 2.51 5.68
CA LEU A 169 23.70 2.35 4.38
C LEU A 169 24.49 1.36 3.49
N ALA A 170 25.81 1.37 3.58
CA ALA A 170 26.71 0.49 2.82
C ALA A 170 26.49 -1.01 3.04
N ASN A 171 25.84 -1.41 4.12
CA ASN A 171 25.56 -2.81 4.43
C ASN A 171 24.14 -3.24 4.05
N LYS A 172 23.39 -2.37 3.37
CA LYS A 172 21.98 -2.63 3.01
C LYS A 172 21.86 -3.35 1.69
N ILE A 173 20.80 -4.13 1.59
CA ILE A 173 20.36 -4.76 0.34
C ILE A 173 19.04 -4.08 -0.05
N VAL A 174 19.00 -3.49 -1.23
CA VAL A 174 17.82 -2.86 -1.79
C VAL A 174 17.38 -3.60 -3.04
N VAL A 175 16.11 -3.94 -3.13
CA VAL A 175 15.52 -4.47 -4.37
C VAL A 175 14.74 -3.33 -5.03
N ILE A 176 14.97 -3.13 -6.31
CA ILE A 176 14.21 -2.22 -7.16
C ILE A 176 13.35 -3.05 -8.10
N ASP A 177 12.06 -2.75 -8.13
CA ASP A 177 11.05 -3.42 -8.96
C ASP A 177 10.45 -2.42 -9.96
N PRO A 178 11.07 -2.24 -11.15
CA PRO A 178 10.62 -1.26 -12.12
C PRO A 178 9.50 -1.80 -13.02
N ALA A 179 8.56 -0.91 -13.40
CA ALA A 179 7.67 -1.15 -14.51
C ALA A 179 8.42 -1.29 -15.83
N GLN A 180 7.79 -1.95 -16.80
CA GLN A 180 8.38 -2.29 -18.10
C GLN A 180 8.44 -1.12 -19.10
N SER A 181 8.18 0.13 -18.68
CA SER A 181 8.37 1.29 -19.56
C SER A 181 9.86 1.69 -19.62
N ALA A 182 10.29 2.21 -20.77
CA ALA A 182 11.67 2.62 -20.98
C ALA A 182 12.10 3.71 -19.97
N GLU A 183 11.20 4.61 -19.64
CA GLU A 183 11.42 5.72 -18.71
C GLU A 183 11.65 5.22 -17.29
N ILE A 184 10.85 4.24 -16.85
CA ILE A 184 10.97 3.68 -15.49
C ILE A 184 12.18 2.74 -15.39
N LEU A 185 12.51 2.00 -16.44
CA LEU A 185 13.75 1.20 -16.50
C LEU A 185 14.99 2.08 -16.44
N ASP A 186 15.01 3.21 -17.16
CA ASP A 186 16.12 4.18 -17.09
C ASP A 186 16.21 4.80 -15.67
N LEU A 187 15.08 5.18 -15.08
CA LEU A 187 15.02 5.69 -13.70
C LEU A 187 15.60 4.67 -12.71
N ALA A 188 15.21 3.39 -12.84
CA ALA A 188 15.69 2.32 -11.97
C ALA A 188 17.20 2.08 -12.13
N THR A 189 17.71 2.08 -13.37
CA THR A 189 19.15 1.89 -13.66
C THR A 189 19.99 3.04 -13.10
N ARG A 190 19.52 4.28 -13.19
CA ARG A 190 20.18 5.45 -12.59
C ARG A 190 20.22 5.33 -11.06
N LEU A 191 19.07 4.97 -10.45
CA LEU A 191 18.98 4.78 -8.99
C LEU A 191 19.91 3.66 -8.53
N GLU A 192 19.94 2.52 -9.25
CA GLU A 192 20.85 1.40 -8.98
C GLU A 192 22.31 1.88 -8.97
N GLY A 193 22.76 2.56 -10.01
CA GLY A 193 24.15 3.07 -10.11
C GLY A 193 24.51 4.00 -8.95
N ARG A 194 23.59 4.88 -8.53
CA ARG A 194 23.81 5.79 -7.40
C ARG A 194 23.89 5.04 -6.06
N LEU A 195 23.04 4.04 -5.85
CA LEU A 195 23.04 3.21 -4.62
C LEU A 195 24.31 2.35 -4.53
N ILE A 196 24.73 1.72 -5.63
CA ILE A 196 25.96 0.94 -5.69
C ILE A 196 27.18 1.82 -5.36
N ALA A 197 27.22 3.05 -5.85
CA ALA A 197 28.29 4.01 -5.54
C ALA A 197 28.36 4.37 -4.04
N LEU A 198 27.30 4.14 -3.27
CA LEU A 198 27.25 4.29 -1.81
C LEU A 198 27.50 2.96 -1.07
N GLY A 199 27.88 1.89 -1.78
CA GLY A 199 28.15 0.58 -1.19
C GLY A 199 26.91 -0.26 -0.88
N VAL A 200 25.74 0.12 -1.38
CA VAL A 200 24.50 -0.66 -1.25
C VAL A 200 24.50 -1.81 -2.24
N SER A 201 24.12 -3.01 -1.80
CA SER A 201 23.85 -4.12 -2.72
C SER A 201 22.48 -3.96 -3.35
N VAL A 202 22.41 -3.87 -4.67
CA VAL A 202 21.14 -3.64 -5.39
C VAL A 202 20.81 -4.83 -6.28
N PHE A 203 19.53 -5.22 -6.31
CA PHE A 203 18.97 -6.22 -7.20
C PHE A 203 17.75 -5.67 -7.91
N LEU A 204 17.67 -5.88 -9.23
CA LEU A 204 16.49 -5.56 -10.03
C LEU A 204 15.61 -6.81 -10.17
N THR A 205 14.29 -6.68 -10.03
CA THR A 205 13.34 -7.79 -10.27
C THR A 205 13.15 -8.07 -11.75
N THR A 206 13.42 -7.08 -12.60
CA THR A 206 13.28 -7.16 -14.06
C THR A 206 14.34 -6.32 -14.75
N ASN A 207 14.61 -6.66 -15.99
CA ASN A 207 15.47 -5.89 -16.89
C ASN A 207 14.85 -5.86 -18.30
N SER A 208 15.54 -5.24 -19.27
CA SER A 208 15.05 -5.16 -20.65
C SER A 208 14.86 -6.51 -21.36
N ALA A 209 15.49 -7.59 -20.87
CA ALA A 209 15.46 -8.91 -21.48
C ALA A 209 14.44 -9.87 -20.83
N THR A 210 14.04 -9.63 -19.59
CA THR A 210 13.16 -10.50 -18.82
C THR A 210 11.91 -9.77 -18.37
N GLN A 211 10.75 -10.40 -18.55
CA GLN A 211 9.44 -9.84 -18.15
C GLN A 211 8.72 -10.80 -17.19
N PRO A 212 9.19 -10.92 -15.94
CA PRO A 212 8.56 -11.78 -14.96
C PRO A 212 7.18 -11.21 -14.58
N ASN A 213 6.22 -12.12 -14.31
CA ASN A 213 4.93 -11.73 -13.78
C ASN A 213 5.05 -11.23 -12.32
N GLU A 214 3.97 -10.70 -11.75
CA GLU A 214 4.01 -10.10 -10.40
C GLU A 214 4.46 -11.12 -9.34
N HIS A 215 3.99 -12.37 -9.41
CA HIS A 215 4.37 -13.41 -8.45
C HIS A 215 5.86 -13.76 -8.53
N GLU A 216 6.40 -13.91 -9.74
CA GLU A 216 7.82 -14.14 -9.98
C GLU A 216 8.68 -12.98 -9.46
N ARG A 217 8.25 -11.73 -9.65
CA ARG A 217 8.93 -10.54 -9.13
C ARG A 217 8.96 -10.52 -7.60
N ILE A 218 7.85 -10.93 -6.96
CA ILE A 218 7.78 -11.10 -5.49
C ILE A 218 8.77 -12.18 -5.02
N GLU A 219 8.86 -13.30 -5.73
CA GLU A 219 9.80 -14.37 -5.38
C GLU A 219 11.26 -13.92 -5.51
N ILE A 220 11.61 -13.23 -6.62
CA ILE A 220 12.93 -12.64 -6.83
C ILE A 220 13.27 -11.68 -5.68
N ALA A 221 12.37 -10.77 -5.36
CA ALA A 221 12.55 -9.82 -4.27
C ALA A 221 12.75 -10.51 -2.92
N ASN A 222 11.95 -11.52 -2.61
CA ASN A 222 12.05 -12.25 -1.35
C ASN A 222 13.34 -13.10 -1.24
N LYS A 223 13.82 -13.63 -2.37
CA LYS A 223 15.06 -14.45 -2.42
C LYS A 223 16.30 -13.60 -2.13
N ALA A 224 16.31 -12.35 -2.53
CA ALA A 224 17.40 -11.43 -2.24
C ALA A 224 17.50 -11.06 -0.75
N ASN A 225 16.48 -11.38 0.07
CA ASN A 225 16.38 -11.03 1.49
C ASN A 225 16.73 -9.56 1.78
N PRO A 226 16.06 -8.58 1.15
CA PRO A 226 16.44 -7.17 1.21
C PRO A 226 16.07 -6.50 2.52
N ASP A 227 16.66 -5.32 2.76
CA ASP A 227 16.27 -4.39 3.82
C ASP A 227 15.09 -3.52 3.38
N LEU A 228 14.99 -3.24 2.07
CA LEU A 228 13.97 -2.38 1.48
C LEU A 228 13.66 -2.82 0.06
N ILE A 229 12.39 -2.77 -0.31
CA ILE A 229 11.92 -3.00 -1.68
C ILE A 229 11.27 -1.73 -2.20
N ILE A 230 11.68 -1.29 -3.39
CA ILE A 230 11.19 -0.08 -4.06
C ILE A 230 10.57 -0.48 -5.38
N SER A 231 9.25 -0.45 -5.49
CA SER A 231 8.56 -0.70 -6.75
C SER A 231 8.29 0.65 -7.45
N LEU A 232 8.97 0.87 -8.58
CA LEU A 232 8.85 2.07 -9.40
C LEU A 232 7.85 1.79 -10.52
N GLN A 233 6.74 2.50 -10.52
CA GLN A 233 5.65 2.26 -11.43
C GLN A 233 5.22 3.54 -12.15
N GLN A 234 4.48 3.36 -13.23
CA GLN A 234 3.78 4.40 -13.94
C GLN A 234 2.33 3.96 -14.08
N ASP A 235 1.40 4.74 -13.55
CA ASP A 235 0.00 4.35 -13.52
C ASP A 235 -0.70 4.61 -14.86
N HIS A 236 -1.75 3.85 -15.13
CA HIS A 236 -2.61 3.99 -16.30
C HIS A 236 -4.05 4.14 -15.84
N TYR A 237 -4.64 5.28 -16.13
CA TYR A 237 -6.03 5.53 -15.77
C TYR A 237 -6.83 6.02 -16.99
N PRO A 238 -8.07 5.51 -17.22
CA PRO A 238 -8.88 5.90 -18.38
C PRO A 238 -9.13 7.40 -18.47
N ASN A 239 -9.26 8.08 -17.33
CA ASN A 239 -9.41 9.54 -17.29
C ASN A 239 -8.03 10.22 -17.39
N LYS A 240 -7.77 10.86 -18.51
CA LYS A 240 -6.50 11.56 -18.80
C LYS A 240 -6.22 12.76 -17.89
N THR A 241 -7.18 13.19 -17.07
CA THR A 241 -6.99 14.26 -16.08
C THR A 241 -6.31 13.78 -14.79
N ALA A 242 -6.27 12.46 -14.54
CA ALA A 242 -5.52 11.90 -13.42
C ALA A 242 -4.02 12.16 -13.62
N HIS A 243 -3.33 12.74 -12.63
CA HIS A 243 -1.92 13.10 -12.69
C HIS A 243 -1.29 13.18 -11.30
N GLY A 244 0.03 13.19 -11.25
CA GLY A 244 0.78 13.37 -10.00
C GLY A 244 1.48 12.13 -9.51
N VAL A 245 2.12 12.23 -8.34
CA VAL A 245 2.89 11.18 -7.68
C VAL A 245 2.14 10.66 -6.45
N ALA A 246 2.06 9.35 -6.32
CA ALA A 246 1.51 8.68 -5.14
C ALA A 246 2.46 7.59 -4.65
N THR A 247 2.47 7.36 -3.33
CA THR A 247 3.24 6.28 -2.72
C THR A 247 2.33 5.34 -1.94
N TYR A 248 2.63 4.05 -2.01
CA TYR A 248 1.83 3.01 -1.38
C TYR A 248 2.71 2.08 -0.56
N TYR A 249 2.24 1.75 0.64
CA TYR A 249 2.90 0.82 1.55
C TYR A 249 1.92 -0.24 2.06
N TYR A 250 2.44 -1.35 2.61
CA TYR A 250 1.59 -2.37 3.18
C TYR A 250 0.83 -1.87 4.41
N GLY A 251 -0.47 -2.00 4.37
CA GLY A 251 -1.32 -1.66 5.51
C GLY A 251 -2.79 -1.51 5.15
N SER A 252 -3.59 -1.25 6.17
CA SER A 252 -5.00 -0.91 6.06
C SER A 252 -5.29 0.27 6.97
N ASP A 253 -5.73 1.38 6.39
CA ASP A 253 -6.08 2.61 7.12
C ASP A 253 -7.20 2.38 8.16
N SER A 254 -8.08 1.42 7.87
CA SER A 254 -9.22 1.10 8.74
C SER A 254 -8.87 0.25 9.96
N HIS A 255 -7.69 -0.39 10.02
CA HIS A 255 -7.38 -1.42 11.01
C HIS A 255 -6.07 -1.20 11.77
N GLY A 256 -5.34 -0.13 11.47
CA GLY A 256 -4.10 0.23 12.19
C GLY A 256 -2.94 -0.74 12.02
N VAL A 257 -3.06 -1.75 11.12
CA VAL A 257 -1.99 -2.70 10.82
C VAL A 257 -1.27 -2.27 9.57
N HIS A 258 0.01 -1.87 9.70
CA HIS A 258 0.81 -1.40 8.59
C HIS A 258 2.30 -1.66 8.82
N SER A 259 3.07 -1.58 7.73
CA SER A 259 4.53 -1.55 7.77
C SER A 259 4.98 -0.18 8.26
N ILE A 260 5.57 -0.10 9.45
CA ILE A 260 6.07 1.17 10.02
C ILE A 260 7.21 1.72 9.17
N VAL A 261 8.12 0.87 8.73
CA VAL A 261 9.24 1.26 7.86
C VAL A 261 8.73 1.64 6.48
N GLY A 262 7.76 0.88 5.93
CA GLY A 262 7.13 1.17 4.65
C GLY A 262 6.41 2.52 4.66
N GLU A 263 5.60 2.81 5.68
CA GLU A 263 4.92 4.09 5.85
C GLU A 263 5.92 5.26 5.94
N ARG A 264 6.94 5.14 6.81
CA ARG A 264 7.96 6.16 6.97
C ARG A 264 8.69 6.42 5.65
N PHE A 265 9.09 5.37 4.93
CA PHE A 265 9.78 5.53 3.65
C PHE A 265 8.87 6.13 2.58
N ALA A 266 7.63 5.68 2.48
CA ALA A 266 6.65 6.25 1.55
C ALA A 266 6.43 7.75 1.79
N ALA A 267 6.30 8.17 3.06
CA ALA A 267 6.16 9.58 3.43
C ALA A 267 7.43 10.40 3.08
N LEU A 268 8.62 9.84 3.28
CA LEU A 268 9.88 10.48 2.90
C LEU A 268 9.95 10.67 1.38
N VAL A 269 9.68 9.62 0.61
CA VAL A 269 9.68 9.68 -0.87
C VAL A 269 8.68 10.72 -1.38
N GLN A 270 7.43 10.67 -0.88
CA GLN A 270 6.39 11.61 -1.29
C GLN A 270 6.83 13.05 -1.07
N ARG A 271 7.39 13.34 0.12
CA ARG A 271 7.88 14.66 0.47
C ARG A 271 9.03 15.12 -0.43
N GLU A 272 10.04 14.25 -0.63
CA GLU A 272 11.24 14.62 -1.38
C GLU A 272 10.94 14.83 -2.86
N ILE A 273 10.04 14.05 -3.45
CA ILE A 273 9.60 14.23 -4.85
C ILE A 273 8.80 15.53 -4.98
N CYS A 274 7.79 15.76 -4.14
CA CYS A 274 6.97 16.97 -4.22
C CYS A 274 7.73 18.26 -3.90
N ALA A 275 8.83 18.18 -3.14
CA ALA A 275 9.66 19.33 -2.85
C ALA A 275 10.60 19.72 -4.01
N ARG A 276 10.85 18.82 -4.98
CA ARG A 276 11.80 19.02 -6.09
C ARG A 276 11.12 19.07 -7.45
N THR A 277 9.86 18.69 -7.52
CA THR A 277 9.08 18.64 -8.75
C THR A 277 7.76 19.39 -8.61
N ASP A 278 7.14 19.68 -9.73
CA ASP A 278 5.80 20.26 -9.82
C ASP A 278 4.70 19.19 -9.94
N LEU A 279 5.02 17.91 -9.65
CA LEU A 279 4.02 16.85 -9.62
C LEU A 279 2.99 17.10 -8.52
N LEU A 280 1.73 16.86 -8.85
CA LEU A 280 0.65 16.90 -7.87
C LEU A 280 0.92 15.86 -6.77
N ASN A 281 0.83 16.29 -5.51
CA ASN A 281 0.94 15.40 -4.37
C ASN A 281 -0.35 14.58 -4.20
N ALA A 282 -0.38 13.37 -4.75
CA ALA A 282 -1.48 12.42 -4.58
C ALA A 282 -1.39 11.62 -3.27
N ARG A 283 -0.51 12.02 -2.35
CA ARG A 283 -0.35 11.50 -0.98
C ARG A 283 0.21 10.08 -0.89
N THR A 284 0.29 9.61 0.35
CA THR A 284 0.76 8.28 0.75
C THR A 284 -0.42 7.46 1.25
N HIS A 285 -0.52 6.19 0.82
CA HIS A 285 -1.68 5.35 1.08
C HIS A 285 -1.29 3.95 1.56
N ALA A 286 -1.99 3.44 2.55
CA ALA A 286 -1.91 2.04 2.94
C ALA A 286 -2.68 1.15 1.95
N LYS A 287 -2.09 0.04 1.51
CA LYS A 287 -2.68 -0.92 0.58
C LYS A 287 -2.32 -2.35 0.94
N THR A 288 -3.22 -3.27 0.60
CA THR A 288 -3.04 -4.72 0.78
C THR A 288 -2.76 -5.45 -0.54
N TRP A 289 -2.27 -4.75 -1.56
CA TRP A 289 -1.93 -5.35 -2.85
C TRP A 289 -0.91 -6.48 -2.72
N ASP A 290 -0.99 -7.47 -3.59
CA ASP A 290 -0.20 -8.70 -3.49
C ASP A 290 1.30 -8.43 -3.42
N PHE A 291 1.82 -7.51 -4.22
CA PHE A 291 3.24 -7.14 -4.16
C PHE A 291 3.65 -6.61 -2.78
N LEU A 292 2.86 -5.71 -2.19
CA LEU A 292 3.14 -5.15 -0.86
C LEU A 292 2.91 -6.17 0.25
N ARG A 293 1.97 -7.09 0.06
CA ARG A 293 1.53 -8.08 1.04
C ARG A 293 2.45 -9.29 1.12
N LEU A 294 2.90 -9.81 -0.02
CA LEU A 294 3.64 -11.07 -0.11
C LEU A 294 5.15 -10.88 -0.03
N THR A 295 5.65 -9.66 -0.16
CA THR A 295 7.06 -9.34 0.08
C THR A 295 7.38 -9.40 1.56
N LYS A 296 8.52 -10.02 1.92
CA LYS A 296 8.93 -10.25 3.32
C LYS A 296 9.61 -9.05 3.97
N ALA A 297 10.19 -8.17 3.17
CA ALA A 297 10.80 -6.93 3.62
C ALA A 297 9.81 -5.75 3.47
N PRO A 298 10.07 -4.60 4.13
CA PRO A 298 9.35 -3.38 3.87
C PRO A 298 9.36 -3.05 2.38
N ALA A 299 8.18 -2.92 1.78
CA ALA A 299 8.01 -2.61 0.37
C ALA A 299 7.18 -1.35 0.19
N VAL A 300 7.62 -0.48 -0.72
CA VAL A 300 6.91 0.73 -1.12
C VAL A 300 6.78 0.75 -2.64
N ARG A 301 5.56 0.91 -3.14
CA ARG A 301 5.29 1.22 -4.53
C ARG A 301 5.19 2.73 -4.70
N ILE A 302 5.82 3.24 -5.74
CA ILE A 302 5.88 4.65 -6.10
C ILE A 302 5.33 4.78 -7.52
N ASP A 303 4.16 5.36 -7.66
CA ASP A 303 3.60 5.71 -8.96
C ASP A 303 4.15 7.09 -9.33
N CYS A 304 5.16 7.10 -10.23
CA CYS A 304 5.94 8.29 -10.59
C CYS A 304 5.18 9.27 -11.52
N GLY A 305 3.93 8.99 -11.82
CA GLY A 305 3.06 9.75 -12.71
C GLY A 305 2.16 8.82 -13.52
N TYR A 306 1.29 9.42 -14.34
CA TYR A 306 0.33 8.69 -15.17
C TYR A 306 0.75 8.70 -16.64
N ALA A 307 0.95 7.50 -17.24
CA ALA A 307 1.25 7.37 -18.67
C ALA A 307 0.11 7.91 -19.56
N THR A 308 -1.11 7.87 -19.07
CA THR A 308 -2.31 8.39 -19.76
C THR A 308 -2.46 9.90 -19.66
N ASN A 309 -1.73 10.57 -18.76
CA ASN A 309 -1.70 12.03 -18.65
C ASN A 309 -0.58 12.61 -19.51
N PRO A 310 -0.89 13.49 -20.49
CA PRO A 310 0.15 14.05 -21.38
C PRO A 310 1.23 14.87 -20.65
N GLY A 311 0.87 15.53 -19.54
CA GLY A 311 1.82 16.30 -18.72
C GLY A 311 2.83 15.41 -18.02
N ASP A 312 2.35 14.37 -17.31
CA ASP A 312 3.20 13.43 -16.60
C ASP A 312 4.04 12.58 -17.56
N ALA A 313 3.46 12.13 -18.68
CA ALA A 313 4.18 11.40 -19.72
C ALA A 313 5.32 12.23 -20.30
N LYS A 314 5.08 13.53 -20.57
CA LYS A 314 6.12 14.44 -21.04
C LYS A 314 7.24 14.63 -20.01
N ARG A 315 6.91 14.79 -18.73
CA ARG A 315 7.91 14.90 -17.65
C ARG A 315 8.76 13.65 -17.54
N LEU A 316 8.13 12.47 -17.51
CA LEU A 316 8.85 11.19 -17.41
C LEU A 316 9.73 10.91 -18.63
N ALA A 317 9.36 11.39 -19.82
CA ALA A 317 10.20 11.31 -21.01
C ALA A 317 11.47 12.17 -20.93
N ASP A 318 11.49 13.21 -20.08
CA ASP A 318 12.64 14.08 -19.88
C ASP A 318 13.71 13.43 -19.00
N PRO A 319 14.95 13.23 -19.49
CA PRO A 319 16.03 12.65 -18.69
C PRO A 319 16.44 13.50 -17.47
N GLU A 320 16.30 14.83 -17.52
CA GLU A 320 16.64 15.72 -16.40
C GLU A 320 15.60 15.59 -15.30
N PHE A 321 14.34 15.44 -15.68
CA PHE A 321 13.28 15.18 -14.71
C PHE A 321 13.47 13.81 -13.99
N ARG A 322 13.86 12.76 -14.73
CA ARG A 322 14.20 11.46 -14.13
C ARG A 322 15.39 11.57 -13.18
N GLU A 323 16.41 12.37 -13.51
CA GLU A 323 17.54 12.62 -12.61
C GLU A 323 17.10 13.30 -11.32
N THR A 324 16.15 14.25 -11.37
CA THR A 324 15.54 14.88 -10.21
C THR A 324 14.79 13.87 -9.34
N LEU A 325 14.06 12.92 -9.96
CA LEU A 325 13.42 11.83 -9.24
C LEU A 325 14.44 10.91 -8.56
N VAL A 326 15.53 10.57 -9.24
CA VAL A 326 16.63 9.78 -8.63
C VAL A 326 17.21 10.49 -7.42
N GLU A 327 17.47 11.80 -7.51
CA GLU A 327 17.97 12.57 -6.37
C GLU A 327 16.98 12.53 -5.20
N ALA A 328 15.69 12.72 -5.45
CA ALA A 328 14.65 12.65 -4.44
C ALA A 328 14.61 11.29 -3.74
N LEU A 329 14.67 10.20 -4.51
CA LEU A 329 14.69 8.83 -4.00
C LEU A 329 15.96 8.56 -3.18
N MET A 330 17.12 8.98 -3.65
CA MET A 330 18.39 8.84 -2.94
C MET A 330 18.35 9.50 -1.58
N ILE A 331 17.83 10.73 -1.51
CA ILE A 331 17.71 11.46 -0.25
C ILE A 331 16.71 10.78 0.68
N ALA A 332 15.57 10.31 0.16
CA ALA A 332 14.58 9.58 0.94
C ALA A 332 15.16 8.28 1.55
N ILE A 333 15.94 7.52 0.78
CA ILE A 333 16.62 6.30 1.25
C ILE A 333 17.64 6.64 2.34
N GLN A 334 18.48 7.66 2.12
CA GLN A 334 19.47 8.08 3.11
C GLN A 334 18.79 8.53 4.40
N ARG A 335 17.71 9.31 4.33
CA ARG A 335 16.96 9.78 5.52
C ARG A 335 16.25 8.65 6.26
N LEU A 336 15.85 7.57 5.57
CA LEU A 336 15.26 6.41 6.22
C LEU A 336 16.22 5.78 7.25
N TYR A 337 17.51 5.77 6.94
CA TYR A 337 18.56 5.18 7.76
C TYR A 337 19.29 6.17 8.67
N LEU A 338 18.99 7.46 8.56
CA LEU A 338 19.48 8.47 9.52
C LEU A 338 18.87 8.25 10.92
N SER A 339 19.67 8.50 11.95
CA SER A 339 19.14 8.62 13.30
C SER A 339 18.15 9.81 13.37
N ALA A 340 17.11 9.69 14.20
CA ALA A 340 16.10 10.75 14.36
C ALA A 340 16.70 12.10 14.81
N GLU A 341 17.84 12.06 15.48
CA GLU A 341 18.59 13.25 15.94
C GLU A 341 19.21 14.04 14.79
N ASN A 342 19.57 13.34 13.70
CA ASN A 342 20.23 13.92 12.53
C ASN A 342 19.25 14.19 11.36
N ASP A 343 17.98 13.82 11.49
CA ASP A 343 16.96 14.07 10.46
C ASP A 343 16.31 15.44 10.69
N ALA A 344 16.55 16.38 9.78
CA ALA A 344 15.93 17.69 9.82
C ALA A 344 14.40 17.57 9.75
N LYS A 345 13.68 18.08 10.74
CA LYS A 345 12.22 18.01 10.83
C LYS A 345 11.49 18.78 9.71
N THR A 346 12.15 19.77 9.14
CA THR A 346 11.60 20.62 8.05
C THR A 346 12.70 21.01 7.06
N GLY A 347 12.34 21.12 5.78
CA GLY A 347 13.20 21.59 4.70
C GLY A 347 13.73 20.52 3.77
N THR A 348 14.17 20.93 2.59
CA THR A 348 14.85 20.11 1.60
C THR A 348 16.30 19.84 2.02
N MET A 349 16.68 18.58 2.16
CA MET A 349 18.09 18.20 2.34
C MET A 349 18.78 18.00 0.98
N ARG A 350 20.04 18.44 0.90
CA ARG A 350 20.91 18.13 -0.26
C ARG A 350 21.82 16.96 0.10
N VAL A 351 22.34 16.26 -0.92
CA VAL A 351 23.29 15.16 -0.71
C VAL A 351 24.53 15.60 0.09
N ALA A 352 24.96 16.86 -0.09
CA ALA A 352 26.07 17.44 0.69
C ALA A 352 25.76 17.52 2.20
N ASP A 353 24.52 17.83 2.56
CA ASP A 353 24.09 17.95 3.97
C ASP A 353 24.10 16.59 4.66
N LEU A 354 23.73 15.53 3.92
CA LEU A 354 23.73 14.15 4.41
C LEU A 354 25.16 13.62 4.65
N ARG A 355 26.12 14.01 3.80
CA ARG A 355 27.54 13.68 4.00
C ARG A 355 28.12 14.36 5.24
N SER A 356 27.73 15.60 5.51
CA SER A 356 28.16 16.33 6.70
C SER A 356 27.55 15.78 8.00
N ALA A 357 26.37 15.15 7.94
CA ALA A 357 25.67 14.53 9.07
C ALA A 357 26.22 13.14 9.46
N GLY A 358 27.34 12.71 8.90
CA GLY A 358 28.04 11.50 9.32
C GLY A 358 27.66 10.20 8.61
N LEU A 359 26.86 10.27 7.55
CA LEU A 359 26.69 9.17 6.59
C LEU A 359 27.92 9.12 5.66
N ARG A 360 29.06 8.74 6.25
CA ARG A 360 30.27 8.42 5.47
C ARG A 360 30.04 7.10 4.75
N SER A 361 30.38 7.11 3.45
CA SER A 361 30.54 5.93 2.59
C SER A 361 31.37 4.83 3.25
#